data_b3ae7044ab2c582909d1cf6737842390
#
_entry.id   b3ae7044ab2c582909d1cf6737842390
#
_cell.length_a   1.000
_cell.length_b   1.000
_cell.length_c   1.000
_cell.angle_alpha   90.00
_cell.angle_beta   90.00
_cell.angle_gamma   90.00
#
_symmetry.space_group_name_H-M   'P 1'
#
loop_
_entity.id
_entity.type
_entity.pdbx_description
1 polymer ?
#
loop_
_entity_poly.entity_id
_entity_poly.type
_entity_poly.pdbx_seq_one_letter_code
_entity_poly.pdbx_strand_id
1 'polypeptide(L)'
;SFMGMPTSVLNDIIKGRRAITPEVAVLLQEILSIDASYWLSLQNQYDIDKANINTKIIERKRNIEIWKIISQYCSIKCFEKLNIIGTKISENIKTIYSIFGVTSVEELITLYSQEKEVSYFKKSERLKSEPINIFSWKHYVFYESSKIQCDTKFSNDNLNNLIDELNHLFVINKDTIDTTKNSITIWN
;
A
#
# COMPACT_ATOMS: atom_id res chain seq x y z
N SER A 1 22.04 25.03 42.71
CA SER A 1 21.24 23.86 42.37
C SER A 1 22.00 22.60 42.78
N PHE A 2 21.44 21.76 43.61
CA PHE A 2 22.02 20.48 44.07
C PHE A 2 22.32 19.54 42.89
N MET A 3 21.63 19.70 41.76
CA MET A 3 21.76 18.86 40.56
C MET A 3 22.88 19.31 39.61
N GLY A 4 23.62 20.38 39.94
CA GLY A 4 24.63 20.92 38.97
C GLY A 4 24.05 21.46 37.65
N MET A 5 22.71 21.48 37.51
CA MET A 5 22.04 21.99 36.32
C MET A 5 21.28 23.32 36.62
N PRO A 6 21.09 24.19 35.63
CA PRO A 6 20.35 25.42 35.79
C PRO A 6 18.88 25.15 36.17
N THR A 7 18.32 25.95 37.07
CA THR A 7 16.90 25.87 37.52
C THR A 7 15.92 26.00 36.35
N SER A 8 16.29 26.73 35.27
CA SER A 8 15.50 26.82 34.05
C SER A 8 15.29 25.48 33.37
N VAL A 9 16.31 24.63 33.35
CA VAL A 9 16.22 23.27 32.75
C VAL A 9 15.21 22.40 33.50
N LEU A 10 15.24 22.43 34.84
CA LEU A 10 14.28 21.68 35.67
C LEU A 10 12.85 22.21 35.42
N ASN A 11 12.68 23.52 35.40
CA ASN A 11 11.38 24.13 35.11
C ASN A 11 10.85 23.75 33.71
N ASP A 12 11.72 23.61 32.72
CA ASP A 12 11.32 23.21 31.38
C ASP A 12 10.90 21.72 31.32
N ILE A 13 11.55 20.86 32.13
CA ILE A 13 11.15 19.46 32.30
C ILE A 13 9.77 19.40 32.97
N ILE A 14 9.59 20.09 34.08
CA ILE A 14 8.30 20.12 34.84
C ILE A 14 7.15 20.64 33.96
N LYS A 15 7.43 21.62 33.09
CA LYS A 15 6.44 22.18 32.16
C LYS A 15 6.26 21.34 30.87
N GLY A 16 6.91 20.18 30.77
CA GLY A 16 6.83 19.32 29.60
C GLY A 16 7.47 19.90 28.31
N ARG A 17 8.27 20.96 28.45
CA ARG A 17 8.99 21.59 27.32
C ARG A 17 10.30 20.88 26.97
N ARG A 18 10.84 20.12 27.91
CA ARG A 18 12.08 19.36 27.76
C ARG A 18 11.90 17.93 28.27
N ALA A 19 12.44 16.97 27.53
CA ALA A 19 12.42 15.56 27.90
C ALA A 19 13.39 15.25 29.05
N ILE A 20 13.07 14.20 29.82
CA ILE A 20 13.98 13.59 30.79
C ILE A 20 14.97 12.74 30.00
N THR A 21 16.24 13.17 29.97
CA THR A 21 17.35 12.39 29.38
C THR A 21 17.89 11.37 30.40
N PRO A 22 18.66 10.35 29.95
CA PRO A 22 19.28 9.39 30.87
C PRO A 22 20.13 10.06 31.95
N GLU A 23 20.88 11.11 31.61
CA GLU A 23 21.71 11.87 32.55
C GLU A 23 20.83 12.55 33.61
N VAL A 24 19.71 13.15 33.22
CA VAL A 24 18.76 13.78 34.15
C VAL A 24 18.12 12.72 35.03
N ALA A 25 17.75 11.55 34.50
CA ALA A 25 17.15 10.48 35.25
C ALA A 25 18.08 9.94 36.34
N VAL A 26 19.38 9.79 36.07
CA VAL A 26 20.40 9.39 37.05
C VAL A 26 20.55 10.45 38.15
N LEU A 27 20.57 11.74 37.79
CA LEU A 27 20.61 12.83 38.80
C LEU A 27 19.35 12.86 39.65
N LEU A 28 18.19 12.58 39.07
CA LEU A 28 16.92 12.48 39.83
C LEU A 28 16.94 11.28 40.78
N GLN A 29 17.51 10.16 40.39
CA GLN A 29 17.69 8.98 41.26
C GLN A 29 18.52 9.33 42.49
N GLU A 30 19.66 10.00 42.32
CA GLU A 30 20.54 10.37 43.44
C GLU A 30 19.87 11.31 44.44
N ILE A 31 18.97 12.19 43.96
CA ILE A 31 18.34 13.19 44.84
C ILE A 31 17.04 12.67 45.46
N LEU A 32 16.24 11.96 44.67
CA LEU A 32 14.88 11.55 45.04
C LEU A 32 14.82 10.09 45.52
N SER A 33 15.92 9.33 45.37
CA SER A 33 15.99 7.89 45.69
C SER A 33 14.93 7.07 44.92
N ILE A 34 14.59 7.50 43.69
CA ILE A 34 13.69 6.83 42.77
C ILE A 34 14.52 6.42 41.57
N ASP A 35 14.47 5.14 41.21
CA ASP A 35 15.24 4.54 40.17
C ASP A 35 15.19 5.31 38.84
N ALA A 36 16.32 5.47 38.16
CA ALA A 36 16.41 6.20 36.91
C ALA A 36 15.54 5.56 35.82
N SER A 37 15.40 4.23 35.84
CA SER A 37 14.56 3.49 34.89
C SER A 37 13.08 3.87 35.00
N TYR A 38 12.61 4.19 36.23
CA TYR A 38 11.26 4.67 36.43
C TYR A 38 10.99 6.01 35.74
N TRP A 39 11.93 6.96 35.86
CA TRP A 39 11.83 8.26 35.17
C TRP A 39 11.83 8.13 33.67
N LEU A 40 12.69 7.27 33.14
CA LEU A 40 12.75 7.00 31.69
C LEU A 40 11.51 6.27 31.19
N SER A 41 10.92 5.39 32.00
CA SER A 41 9.67 4.73 31.61
C SER A 41 8.50 5.71 31.50
N LEU A 42 8.40 6.68 32.42
CA LEU A 42 7.40 7.75 32.35
C LEU A 42 7.60 8.65 31.13
N GLN A 43 8.86 9.02 30.83
CA GLN A 43 9.16 9.81 29.65
C GLN A 43 8.78 9.04 28.36
N ASN A 44 9.12 7.77 28.30
CA ASN A 44 8.80 6.93 27.15
C ASN A 44 7.27 6.80 26.95
N GLN A 45 6.51 6.61 28.03
CA GLN A 45 5.04 6.58 27.95
C GLN A 45 4.47 7.92 27.46
N TYR A 46 4.97 9.04 28.00
CA TYR A 46 4.57 10.37 27.53
C TYR A 46 4.84 10.58 26.03
N ASP A 47 6.00 10.17 25.54
CA ASP A 47 6.37 10.31 24.12
C ASP A 47 5.50 9.43 23.22
N ILE A 48 5.15 8.22 23.68
CA ILE A 48 4.21 7.32 22.98
C ILE A 48 2.82 7.96 22.92
N ASP A 49 2.32 8.48 24.02
CA ASP A 49 1.00 9.10 24.09
C ASP A 49 0.93 10.35 23.21
N LYS A 50 1.96 11.18 23.24
CA LYS A 50 2.11 12.33 22.37
C LYS A 50 2.16 11.95 20.89
N ALA A 51 2.82 10.85 20.56
CA ALA A 51 2.84 10.31 19.19
C ALA A 51 1.46 9.78 18.76
N ASN A 52 0.72 9.14 19.67
CA ASN A 52 -0.59 8.58 19.39
C ASN A 52 -1.67 9.63 19.08
N ILE A 53 -1.54 10.85 19.59
CA ILE A 53 -2.45 11.97 19.28
C ILE A 53 -2.00 12.78 18.04
N ASN A 54 -0.84 12.48 17.48
CA ASN A 54 -0.34 13.15 16.30
C ASN A 54 -1.13 12.72 15.05
N THR A 55 -1.83 13.66 14.43
CA THR A 55 -2.68 13.40 13.26
C THR A 55 -1.96 12.71 12.10
N LYS A 56 -0.70 13.08 11.85
CA LYS A 56 0.13 12.44 10.80
C LYS A 56 0.43 10.97 11.12
N ILE A 57 0.63 10.64 12.40
CA ILE A 57 0.88 9.26 12.83
C ILE A 57 -0.41 8.44 12.76
N ILE A 58 -1.54 9.02 13.16
CA ILE A 58 -2.86 8.40 13.06
C ILE A 58 -3.18 8.06 11.60
N GLU A 59 -2.97 9.02 10.69
CA GLU A 59 -3.17 8.79 9.27
C GLU A 59 -2.25 7.68 8.71
N ARG A 60 -0.97 7.68 9.09
CA ARG A 60 -0.04 6.62 8.68
C ARG A 60 -0.45 5.25 9.20
N LYS A 61 -0.88 5.14 10.46
CA LYS A 61 -1.40 3.89 11.03
C LYS A 61 -2.60 3.39 10.23
N ARG A 62 -3.58 4.26 9.95
CA ARG A 62 -4.75 3.93 9.12
C ARG A 62 -4.34 3.43 7.73
N ASN A 63 -3.42 4.12 7.07
CA ASN A 63 -2.94 3.70 5.74
C ASN A 63 -2.23 2.34 5.78
N ILE A 64 -1.48 2.03 6.85
CA ILE A 64 -0.84 0.72 7.04
C ILE A 64 -1.90 -0.38 7.22
N GLU A 65 -2.95 -0.12 8.00
CA GLU A 65 -4.05 -1.08 8.20
C GLU A 65 -4.80 -1.35 6.89
N ILE A 66 -5.15 -0.30 6.16
CA ILE A 66 -5.77 -0.40 4.83
C ILE A 66 -4.88 -1.22 3.89
N TRP A 67 -3.58 -0.92 3.86
CA TRP A 67 -2.64 -1.61 2.98
C TRP A 67 -2.49 -3.10 3.31
N LYS A 68 -2.50 -3.46 4.60
CA LYS A 68 -2.52 -4.86 5.03
C LYS A 68 -3.74 -5.62 4.50
N ILE A 69 -4.90 -4.98 4.50
CA ILE A 69 -6.12 -5.59 3.98
C ILE A 69 -6.03 -5.69 2.45
N ILE A 70 -5.67 -4.61 1.75
CA ILE A 70 -5.49 -4.61 0.28
C ILE A 70 -4.57 -5.76 -0.16
N SER A 71 -3.46 -5.98 0.55
CA SER A 71 -2.50 -7.04 0.20
C SER A 71 -3.05 -8.47 0.34
N GLN A 72 -4.18 -8.66 0.99
CA GLN A 72 -4.87 -9.96 1.07
C GLN A 72 -5.80 -10.20 -0.13
N TYR A 73 -6.23 -9.16 -0.82
CA TYR A 73 -7.20 -9.22 -1.91
C TYR A 73 -6.62 -8.82 -3.28
N CYS A 74 -5.41 -8.30 -3.31
CA CYS A 74 -4.73 -7.86 -4.54
C CYS A 74 -3.33 -8.46 -4.63
N SER A 75 -2.91 -8.79 -5.84
CA SER A 75 -1.55 -9.26 -6.12
C SER A 75 -0.56 -8.10 -6.14
N ILE A 76 -0.09 -7.68 -4.97
CA ILE A 76 0.87 -6.57 -4.83
C ILE A 76 2.14 -6.81 -5.65
N LYS A 77 2.67 -8.03 -5.65
CA LYS A 77 3.85 -8.41 -6.44
C LYS A 77 3.66 -8.19 -7.94
N CYS A 78 2.45 -8.36 -8.46
CA CYS A 78 2.13 -8.09 -9.85
C CYS A 78 2.25 -6.59 -10.14
N PHE A 79 1.66 -5.76 -9.31
CA PHE A 79 1.68 -4.30 -9.46
C PHE A 79 3.07 -3.70 -9.25
N GLU A 80 3.89 -4.28 -8.36
CA GLU A 80 5.31 -3.92 -8.21
C GLU A 80 6.11 -4.20 -9.48
N LYS A 81 5.96 -5.39 -10.07
CA LYS A 81 6.64 -5.77 -11.32
C LYS A 81 6.26 -4.87 -12.49
N LEU A 82 5.04 -4.38 -12.51
CA LEU A 82 4.54 -3.46 -13.53
C LEU A 82 4.89 -1.99 -13.24
N ASN A 83 5.62 -1.70 -12.14
CA ASN A 83 5.95 -0.36 -11.67
C ASN A 83 4.72 0.55 -11.48
N ILE A 84 3.56 -0.03 -11.12
CA ILE A 84 2.31 0.69 -10.91
C ILE A 84 2.26 1.28 -9.52
N ILE A 85 2.83 0.59 -8.55
CA ILE A 85 2.92 1.01 -7.15
C ILE A 85 4.38 1.30 -6.77
N GLY A 86 4.54 2.30 -5.91
CA GLY A 86 5.84 2.79 -5.45
C GLY A 86 6.05 2.62 -3.95
N THR A 87 6.88 3.46 -3.35
CA THR A 87 7.25 3.39 -1.93
C THR A 87 6.24 4.03 -0.98
N LYS A 88 5.35 4.90 -1.48
CA LYS A 88 4.40 5.65 -0.65
C LYS A 88 3.06 4.94 -0.56
N ILE A 89 2.76 4.37 0.61
CA ILE A 89 1.53 3.61 0.87
C ILE A 89 0.26 4.41 0.53
N SER A 90 0.21 5.70 0.89
CA SER A 90 -0.98 6.54 0.64
C SER A 90 -1.28 6.75 -0.85
N GLU A 91 -0.25 6.82 -1.69
CA GLU A 91 -0.38 6.93 -3.15
C GLU A 91 -0.77 5.56 -3.73
N ASN A 92 -0.15 4.49 -3.25
CA ASN A 92 -0.47 3.13 -3.66
C ASN A 92 -1.94 2.76 -3.40
N ILE A 93 -2.49 3.13 -2.24
CA ILE A 93 -3.91 2.91 -1.90
C ILE A 93 -4.80 3.60 -2.94
N LYS A 94 -4.53 4.86 -3.28
CA LYS A 94 -5.30 5.60 -4.29
C LYS A 94 -5.22 4.94 -5.66
N THR A 95 -4.04 4.49 -6.06
CA THR A 95 -3.83 3.78 -7.32
C THR A 95 -4.62 2.48 -7.38
N ILE A 96 -4.56 1.67 -6.32
CA ILE A 96 -5.34 0.43 -6.22
C ILE A 96 -6.85 0.73 -6.29
N TYR A 97 -7.34 1.70 -5.54
CA TYR A 97 -8.75 2.09 -5.60
C TYR A 97 -9.18 2.51 -7.01
N SER A 98 -8.34 3.25 -7.73
CA SER A 98 -8.61 3.63 -9.11
C SER A 98 -8.65 2.43 -10.05
N ILE A 99 -7.74 1.45 -9.89
CA ILE A 99 -7.69 0.24 -10.72
C ILE A 99 -8.95 -0.62 -10.53
N PHE A 100 -9.41 -0.75 -9.29
CA PHE A 100 -10.58 -1.57 -8.98
C PHE A 100 -11.91 -0.81 -9.05
N GLY A 101 -11.89 0.51 -9.28
CA GLY A 101 -13.08 1.35 -9.32
C GLY A 101 -13.82 1.41 -7.99
N VAL A 102 -13.10 1.33 -6.87
CA VAL A 102 -13.64 1.33 -5.52
C VAL A 102 -13.18 2.56 -4.74
N THR A 103 -13.91 2.92 -3.69
CA THR A 103 -13.60 4.06 -2.83
C THR A 103 -13.19 3.67 -1.42
N SER A 104 -13.40 2.40 -1.06
CA SER A 104 -13.09 1.87 0.27
C SER A 104 -12.59 0.42 0.22
N VAL A 105 -12.04 -0.03 1.34
CA VAL A 105 -11.58 -1.41 1.52
C VAL A 105 -12.76 -2.39 1.52
N GLU A 106 -13.87 -1.98 2.10
CA GLU A 106 -15.09 -2.78 2.19
C GLU A 106 -15.68 -3.08 0.81
N GLU A 107 -15.66 -2.07 -0.07
CA GLU A 107 -16.06 -2.24 -1.48
C GLU A 107 -15.12 -3.20 -2.21
N LEU A 108 -13.80 -3.12 -1.98
CA LEU A 108 -12.83 -4.04 -2.57
C LEU A 108 -13.07 -5.49 -2.13
N ILE A 109 -13.33 -5.71 -0.84
CA ILE A 109 -13.64 -7.04 -0.29
C ILE A 109 -14.91 -7.59 -0.92
N THR A 110 -15.95 -6.76 -1.02
CA THR A 110 -17.23 -7.13 -1.62
C THR A 110 -17.06 -7.51 -3.10
N LEU A 111 -16.32 -6.69 -3.85
CA LEU A 111 -16.01 -6.93 -5.26
C LEU A 111 -15.27 -8.26 -5.45
N TYR A 112 -14.23 -8.51 -4.65
CA TYR A 112 -13.49 -9.77 -4.69
C TYR A 112 -14.37 -10.98 -4.39
N SER A 113 -15.24 -10.87 -3.38
CA SER A 113 -16.13 -11.96 -2.97
C SER A 113 -17.17 -12.29 -4.04
N GLN A 114 -17.75 -11.29 -4.70
CA GLN A 114 -18.71 -11.46 -5.78
C GLN A 114 -18.09 -12.10 -7.02
N GLU A 115 -16.87 -11.69 -7.38
CA GLU A 115 -16.21 -12.19 -8.58
C GLU A 115 -15.55 -13.57 -8.42
N LYS A 116 -15.27 -14.00 -7.20
CA LYS A 116 -14.72 -15.34 -6.92
C LYS A 116 -15.64 -16.45 -7.44
N GLU A 117 -16.95 -16.21 -7.48
CA GLU A 117 -17.97 -17.18 -7.91
C GLU A 117 -18.14 -17.25 -9.44
N VAL A 118 -17.68 -16.24 -10.21
CA VAL A 118 -18.05 -16.07 -11.64
C VAL A 118 -16.88 -16.21 -12.62
N SER A 119 -15.73 -16.74 -12.20
CA SER A 119 -14.54 -16.80 -13.10
C SER A 119 -14.62 -17.92 -14.13
N TYR A 120 -15.18 -17.66 -15.30
CA TYR A 120 -15.15 -18.53 -16.49
C TYR A 120 -13.87 -18.29 -17.32
N PHE A 121 -12.71 -18.64 -16.79
CA PHE A 121 -11.48 -18.64 -17.59
C PHE A 121 -11.13 -20.07 -17.98
N LYS A 122 -10.69 -20.26 -19.25
CA LYS A 122 -10.09 -21.50 -19.69
C LYS A 122 -8.80 -21.73 -18.91
N LYS A 123 -8.87 -22.54 -17.84
CA LYS A 123 -7.71 -22.85 -17.00
C LYS A 123 -6.83 -23.87 -17.71
N SER A 124 -5.55 -23.55 -17.87
CA SER A 124 -4.56 -24.55 -18.24
C SER A 124 -4.32 -25.47 -17.01
N GLU A 125 -4.41 -26.77 -17.18
CA GLU A 125 -4.09 -27.73 -16.11
C GLU A 125 -2.62 -27.67 -15.68
N ARG A 126 -1.74 -27.14 -16.54
CA ARG A 126 -0.30 -26.99 -16.28
C ARG A 126 0.07 -25.74 -15.49
N LEU A 127 -0.73 -24.66 -15.55
CA LEU A 127 -0.46 -23.40 -14.89
C LEU A 127 -1.49 -23.17 -13.79
N LYS A 128 -1.09 -23.47 -12.56
CA LYS A 128 -1.88 -23.10 -11.36
C LYS A 128 -1.77 -21.60 -11.15
N SER A 129 -2.77 -20.84 -11.59
CA SER A 129 -2.87 -19.43 -11.27
C SER A 129 -3.68 -19.24 -9.99
N GLU A 130 -3.16 -18.44 -9.06
CA GLU A 130 -3.90 -18.09 -7.86
C GLU A 130 -5.07 -17.15 -8.21
N PRO A 131 -6.26 -17.34 -7.61
CA PRO A 131 -7.43 -16.50 -7.89
C PRO A 131 -7.17 -14.99 -7.74
N ILE A 132 -6.35 -14.63 -6.76
CA ILE A 132 -5.97 -13.23 -6.49
C ILE A 132 -5.18 -12.61 -7.66
N ASN A 133 -4.35 -13.39 -8.35
CA ASN A 133 -3.58 -12.91 -9.49
C ASN A 133 -4.50 -12.66 -10.69
N ILE A 134 -5.47 -13.57 -10.93
CA ILE A 134 -6.46 -13.43 -12.00
C ILE A 134 -7.32 -12.20 -11.76
N PHE A 135 -7.82 -12.04 -10.54
CA PHE A 135 -8.62 -10.89 -10.13
C PHE A 135 -7.88 -9.57 -10.35
N SER A 136 -6.64 -9.48 -9.85
CA SER A 136 -5.82 -8.28 -9.98
C SER A 136 -5.50 -7.94 -11.43
N TRP A 137 -5.14 -8.95 -12.21
CA TRP A 137 -4.85 -8.81 -13.63
C TRP A 137 -6.05 -8.33 -14.42
N LYS A 138 -7.21 -8.96 -14.25
CA LYS A 138 -8.45 -8.60 -14.92
C LYS A 138 -8.80 -7.12 -14.71
N HIS A 139 -8.82 -6.68 -13.46
CA HIS A 139 -9.13 -5.28 -13.15
C HIS A 139 -8.10 -4.30 -13.69
N TYR A 140 -6.83 -4.67 -13.67
CA TYR A 140 -5.79 -3.85 -14.27
C TYR A 140 -5.97 -3.68 -15.78
N VAL A 141 -6.27 -4.77 -16.50
CA VAL A 141 -6.55 -4.71 -17.93
C VAL A 141 -7.76 -3.82 -18.23
N PHE A 142 -8.85 -3.96 -17.49
CA PHE A 142 -10.01 -3.09 -17.64
C PHE A 142 -9.69 -1.62 -17.36
N TYR A 143 -8.92 -1.36 -16.32
CA TYR A 143 -8.47 0.00 -16.00
C TYR A 143 -7.61 0.61 -17.10
N GLU A 144 -6.65 -0.14 -17.66
CA GLU A 144 -5.83 0.36 -18.78
C GLU A 144 -6.69 0.53 -20.04
N SER A 145 -7.57 -0.41 -20.36
CA SER A 145 -8.44 -0.30 -21.52
C SER A 145 -9.40 0.89 -21.45
N SER A 146 -9.86 1.25 -20.25
CA SER A 146 -10.74 2.41 -20.05
C SER A 146 -10.08 3.76 -20.35
N LYS A 147 -8.75 3.82 -20.37
CA LYS A 147 -7.99 5.04 -20.71
C LYS A 147 -7.88 5.23 -22.23
N ILE A 148 -8.22 4.22 -22.98
CA ILE A 148 -8.03 4.18 -24.42
C ILE A 148 -9.36 4.54 -25.08
N GLN A 149 -9.38 5.60 -25.85
CA GLN A 149 -10.55 6.03 -26.60
C GLN A 149 -10.56 5.25 -27.93
N CYS A 150 -11.57 4.41 -28.14
CA CYS A 150 -11.74 3.66 -29.38
C CYS A 150 -12.79 4.38 -30.24
N ASP A 151 -12.32 5.05 -31.29
CA ASP A 151 -13.20 5.80 -32.21
C ASP A 151 -13.73 4.93 -33.38
N THR A 152 -13.27 3.67 -33.48
CA THR A 152 -13.63 2.76 -34.55
C THR A 152 -14.78 1.84 -34.14
N LYS A 153 -15.78 1.71 -35.05
CA LYS A 153 -16.84 0.72 -34.88
C LYS A 153 -16.30 -0.69 -35.10
N PHE A 154 -16.81 -1.63 -34.33
CA PHE A 154 -16.50 -3.05 -34.47
C PHE A 154 -16.78 -3.52 -35.92
N SER A 155 -15.83 -4.21 -36.55
CA SER A 155 -15.99 -4.92 -37.79
C SER A 155 -15.33 -6.31 -37.71
N ASN A 156 -15.93 -7.31 -38.38
CA ASN A 156 -15.37 -8.66 -38.42
C ASN A 156 -14.00 -8.73 -39.13
N ASP A 157 -13.78 -7.86 -40.13
CA ASP A 157 -12.50 -7.80 -40.84
C ASP A 157 -11.39 -7.27 -39.92
N ASN A 158 -11.68 -6.23 -39.14
CA ASN A 158 -10.74 -5.74 -38.13
C ASN A 158 -10.46 -6.78 -37.06
N LEU A 159 -11.44 -7.59 -36.66
CA LEU A 159 -11.23 -8.67 -35.71
C LEU A 159 -10.27 -9.75 -36.22
N ASN A 160 -10.39 -10.16 -37.49
CA ASN A 160 -9.52 -11.15 -38.08
C ASN A 160 -8.07 -10.63 -38.17
N ASN A 161 -7.88 -9.39 -38.61
CA ASN A 161 -6.57 -8.76 -38.61
C ASN A 161 -5.95 -8.68 -37.25
N LEU A 162 -6.76 -8.33 -36.22
CA LEU A 162 -6.34 -8.28 -34.83
C LEU A 162 -5.93 -9.65 -34.28
N ILE A 163 -6.64 -10.72 -34.65
CA ILE A 163 -6.29 -12.09 -34.25
C ILE A 163 -4.93 -12.48 -34.81
N ASP A 164 -4.65 -12.13 -36.07
CA ASP A 164 -3.37 -12.41 -36.71
C ASP A 164 -2.22 -11.62 -36.06
N GLU A 165 -2.44 -10.35 -35.75
CA GLU A 165 -1.46 -9.53 -35.01
C GLU A 165 -1.22 -10.05 -33.60
N LEU A 166 -2.26 -10.46 -32.87
CA LEU A 166 -2.14 -11.06 -31.54
C LEU A 166 -1.35 -12.37 -31.60
N ASN A 167 -1.65 -13.25 -32.55
CA ASN A 167 -0.92 -14.50 -32.74
C ASN A 167 0.57 -14.23 -33.01
N HIS A 168 0.88 -13.23 -33.81
CA HIS A 168 2.26 -12.83 -34.11
C HIS A 168 2.97 -12.31 -32.84
N LEU A 169 2.32 -11.47 -32.03
CA LEU A 169 2.85 -10.97 -30.77
C LEU A 169 3.09 -12.10 -29.75
N PHE A 170 2.17 -13.05 -29.62
CA PHE A 170 2.33 -14.20 -28.74
C PHE A 170 3.49 -15.11 -29.15
N VAL A 171 3.78 -15.23 -30.45
CA VAL A 171 4.93 -16.00 -30.94
C VAL A 171 6.25 -15.31 -30.62
N ILE A 172 6.30 -13.97 -30.73
CA ILE A 172 7.54 -13.19 -30.52
C ILE A 172 7.86 -13.01 -29.03
N ASN A 173 6.84 -12.83 -28.19
CA ASN A 173 7.01 -12.36 -26.80
C ASN A 173 6.51 -13.39 -25.75
N LYS A 174 6.83 -14.66 -25.91
CA LYS A 174 6.31 -15.74 -25.04
C LYS A 174 6.50 -15.54 -23.54
N ASP A 175 7.49 -14.75 -23.09
CA ASP A 175 7.93 -14.71 -21.70
C ASP A 175 8.07 -13.30 -21.09
N THR A 176 7.65 -12.21 -21.75
CA THR A 176 7.85 -10.86 -21.26
C THR A 176 6.58 -10.11 -20.87
N ILE A 177 6.69 -9.28 -19.83
CA ILE A 177 5.65 -8.36 -19.35
C ILE A 177 5.22 -7.34 -20.44
N ASP A 178 6.09 -7.06 -21.38
CA ASP A 178 5.81 -6.18 -22.52
C ASP A 178 4.71 -6.72 -23.45
N THR A 179 4.52 -8.01 -23.50
CA THR A 179 3.40 -8.64 -24.24
C THR A 179 2.05 -8.11 -23.75
N THR A 180 1.93 -7.85 -22.46
CA THR A 180 0.72 -7.32 -21.85
C THR A 180 0.41 -5.90 -22.28
N LYS A 181 1.40 -5.03 -22.27
CA LYS A 181 1.25 -3.63 -22.71
C LYS A 181 0.91 -3.56 -24.20
N ASN A 182 1.57 -4.38 -24.98
CA ASN A 182 1.34 -4.46 -26.42
C ASN A 182 -0.04 -5.03 -26.77
N SER A 183 -0.53 -6.06 -26.04
CA SER A 183 -1.88 -6.59 -26.26
C SER A 183 -2.98 -5.58 -25.93
N ILE A 184 -2.78 -4.72 -24.93
CA ILE A 184 -3.74 -3.64 -24.61
C ILE A 184 -3.78 -2.59 -25.72
N THR A 185 -2.65 -2.32 -26.38
CA THR A 185 -2.55 -1.35 -27.49
C THR A 185 -3.24 -1.84 -28.77
N ILE A 186 -3.32 -3.16 -28.99
CA ILE A 186 -3.95 -3.76 -30.16
C ILE A 186 -5.48 -3.71 -30.12
N TRP A 187 -6.09 -3.57 -28.94
CA TRP A 187 -7.53 -3.44 -28.77
C TRP A 187 -8.06 -2.01 -29.06
N ASN A 188 -7.24 -1.14 -29.58
CA ASN A 188 -7.54 0.18 -30.09
C ASN A 188 -7.62 0.19 -31.61
#